data_cc41de022716f124df6946f90defe651
#
_entry.id   cc41de022716f124df6946f90defe651
#
_cell.length_a   1.000
_cell.length_b   1.000
_cell.length_c   1.000
_cell.angle_alpha   90.00
_cell.angle_beta   90.00
_cell.angle_gamma   90.00
#
_symmetry.space_group_name_H-M   'P 1'
#
loop_
_entity.id
_entity.type
_entity.pdbx_description
1 polymer ?
#
loop_
_entity_poly.entity_id
_entity_poly.type
_entity_poly.pdbx_seq_one_letter_code
_entity_poly.pdbx_strand_id
1 'polypeptide(L)'
;MDSLRLRLWSENDLELLHAANTPAMTAHLNGPETEEQVVERQARYLRLVASGEARMFVIEDAEGASLGSIGYWRMDWRDEPALETGWFVRPEAQGRGVASKALALLIDDARAHRGDRRFLTAFPGVDNPASNSVCRRNGSALVGTFTEAFRGAELTVNEWVLDLTG
;
A
#
# COMPACT_ATOMS: atom_id res chain seq x y z
N MET A 1 -13.18 13.43 14.11
CA MET A 1 -12.18 12.52 13.56
C MET A 1 -11.02 13.30 13.00
N ASP A 2 -9.87 12.82 13.35
CA ASP A 2 -8.64 13.50 12.99
C ASP A 2 -8.43 13.55 11.49
N SER A 3 -7.95 14.69 11.01
CA SER A 3 -7.60 14.87 9.62
C SER A 3 -6.33 14.09 9.31
N LEU A 4 -6.35 13.35 8.22
CA LEU A 4 -5.18 12.68 7.69
C LEU A 4 -4.73 13.36 6.41
N ARG A 5 -3.44 13.27 6.13
CA ARG A 5 -2.90 13.71 4.84
C ARG A 5 -1.86 12.70 4.35
N LEU A 6 -1.66 12.69 3.04
CA LEU A 6 -0.61 11.91 2.41
C LEU A 6 0.51 12.84 1.99
N ARG A 7 1.73 12.54 2.43
CA ARG A 7 2.94 13.28 2.05
C ARG A 7 3.85 12.34 1.26
N LEU A 8 4.36 12.80 0.13
CA LEU A 8 5.25 11.97 -0.67
C LEU A 8 6.47 11.52 0.13
N TRP A 9 6.88 10.28 -0.10
CA TRP A 9 8.02 9.64 0.54
C TRP A 9 9.30 10.43 0.30
N SER A 10 10.14 10.55 1.33
CA SER A 10 11.40 11.27 1.27
C SER A 10 12.56 10.44 1.83
N GLU A 11 13.76 10.96 1.68
CA GLU A 11 14.98 10.32 2.22
C GLU A 11 14.98 10.23 3.75
N ASN A 12 14.10 10.97 4.42
CA ASN A 12 14.00 10.97 5.88
C ASN A 12 13.04 9.89 6.42
N ASP A 13 12.50 9.04 5.56
CA ASP A 13 11.43 8.10 5.96
C ASP A 13 11.90 6.66 6.15
N LEU A 14 13.20 6.40 6.11
CA LEU A 14 13.75 5.05 6.31
C LEU A 14 13.30 4.44 7.64
N GLU A 15 13.22 5.24 8.70
CA GLU A 15 12.81 4.78 10.03
C GLU A 15 11.40 4.17 10.00
N LEU A 16 10.51 4.72 9.17
CA LEU A 16 9.15 4.18 9.04
C LEU A 16 9.16 2.77 8.43
N LEU A 17 10.06 2.50 7.49
CA LEU A 17 10.22 1.15 6.95
C LEU A 17 10.73 0.17 8.02
N HIS A 18 11.66 0.61 8.87
CA HIS A 18 12.12 -0.21 9.99
C HIS A 18 10.97 -0.50 10.96
N ALA A 19 10.13 0.49 11.26
CA ALA A 19 8.99 0.31 12.14
C ALA A 19 7.99 -0.72 11.60
N ALA A 20 7.88 -0.83 10.27
CA ALA A 20 7.00 -1.80 9.62
C ALA A 20 7.62 -3.19 9.51
N ASN A 21 8.94 -3.32 9.72
CA ASN A 21 9.69 -4.55 9.48
C ASN A 21 9.85 -5.40 10.75
N THR A 22 8.77 -5.63 11.45
CA THR A 22 8.74 -6.48 12.66
C THR A 22 8.02 -7.78 12.35
N PRO A 23 8.23 -8.84 13.15
CA PRO A 23 7.49 -10.10 12.95
C PRO A 23 5.97 -9.91 12.96
N ALA A 24 5.46 -9.09 13.86
CA ALA A 24 4.02 -8.83 13.93
C ALA A 24 3.51 -8.09 12.70
N MET A 25 4.22 -7.04 12.25
CA MET A 25 3.81 -6.23 11.10
C MET A 25 3.93 -6.99 9.78
N THR A 26 4.80 -7.98 9.68
CA THR A 26 5.07 -8.74 8.46
C THR A 26 4.46 -10.15 8.48
N ALA A 27 3.60 -10.44 9.48
CA ALA A 27 3.01 -11.77 9.63
C ALA A 27 2.23 -12.23 8.39
N HIS A 28 1.57 -11.31 7.67
CA HIS A 28 0.83 -11.60 6.44
C HIS A 28 1.70 -11.52 5.18
N LEU A 29 3.01 -11.33 5.33
CA LEU A 29 3.98 -11.15 4.24
C LEU A 29 5.15 -12.12 4.34
N ASN A 30 4.97 -13.26 5.04
CA ASN A 30 6.00 -14.30 5.22
C ASN A 30 7.22 -13.83 6.02
N GLY A 31 7.06 -12.83 6.90
CA GLY A 31 8.07 -12.41 7.86
C GLY A 31 8.89 -11.19 7.44
N PRO A 32 9.80 -10.73 8.32
CA PRO A 32 10.59 -9.53 8.09
C PRO A 32 11.61 -9.66 6.97
N GLU A 33 11.94 -8.51 6.38
CA GLU A 33 13.05 -8.38 5.44
C GLU A 33 14.37 -8.20 6.21
N THR A 34 15.49 -8.47 5.54
CA THR A 34 16.83 -8.14 6.08
C THR A 34 17.04 -6.63 6.05
N GLU A 35 18.05 -6.15 6.82
CA GLU A 35 18.42 -4.72 6.80
C GLU A 35 18.77 -4.26 5.38
N GLU A 36 19.50 -5.08 4.62
CA GLU A 36 19.85 -4.75 3.24
C GLU A 36 18.61 -4.59 2.36
N GLN A 37 17.60 -5.44 2.55
CA GLN A 37 16.34 -5.37 1.81
C GLN A 37 15.56 -4.11 2.17
N VAL A 38 15.57 -3.70 3.44
CA VAL A 38 14.90 -2.48 3.89
C VAL A 38 15.55 -1.24 3.26
N VAL A 39 16.89 -1.19 3.27
CA VAL A 39 17.64 -0.08 2.65
C VAL A 39 17.38 -0.04 1.14
N GLU A 40 17.35 -1.19 0.48
CA GLU A 40 17.03 -1.25 -0.95
C GLU A 40 15.60 -0.81 -1.24
N ARG A 41 14.67 -1.13 -0.36
CA ARG A 41 13.28 -0.67 -0.47
C ARG A 41 13.20 0.85 -0.41
N GLN A 42 13.94 1.47 0.51
CA GLN A 42 14.03 2.93 0.62
C GLN A 42 14.55 3.55 -0.68
N ALA A 43 15.63 3.02 -1.20
CA ALA A 43 16.21 3.51 -2.46
C ALA A 43 15.24 3.36 -3.63
N ARG A 44 14.54 2.24 -3.68
CA ARG A 44 13.55 1.96 -4.74
C ARG A 44 12.37 2.93 -4.67
N TYR A 45 11.84 3.21 -3.47
CA TYR A 45 10.75 4.16 -3.30
C TYR A 45 11.15 5.54 -3.82
N LEU A 46 12.33 6.02 -3.44
CA LEU A 46 12.83 7.32 -3.88
C LEU A 46 13.00 7.37 -5.41
N ARG A 47 13.56 6.32 -5.98
CA ARG A 47 13.78 6.23 -7.44
C ARG A 47 12.45 6.22 -8.20
N LEU A 48 11.49 5.42 -7.75
CA LEU A 48 10.20 5.28 -8.43
C LEU A 48 9.34 6.53 -8.29
N VAL A 49 9.41 7.21 -7.16
CA VAL A 49 8.73 8.49 -6.97
C VAL A 49 9.33 9.54 -7.90
N ALA A 50 10.66 9.60 -7.99
CA ALA A 50 11.34 10.56 -8.86
C ALA A 50 11.01 10.33 -10.34
N SER A 51 10.87 9.07 -10.77
CA SER A 51 10.54 8.72 -12.17
C SER A 51 9.05 8.85 -12.49
N GLY A 52 8.19 8.94 -11.48
CA GLY A 52 6.74 8.93 -11.66
C GLY A 52 6.13 7.55 -11.85
N GLU A 53 6.92 6.48 -11.73
CA GLU A 53 6.41 5.11 -11.85
C GLU A 53 5.62 4.67 -10.62
N ALA A 54 5.85 5.32 -9.48
CA ALA A 54 5.11 5.10 -8.26
C ALA A 54 4.87 6.42 -7.52
N ARG A 55 3.84 6.44 -6.70
CA ARG A 55 3.62 7.51 -5.74
C ARG A 55 3.48 6.85 -4.38
N MET A 56 4.55 6.96 -3.58
CA MET A 56 4.62 6.39 -2.24
C MET A 56 4.45 7.53 -1.24
N PHE A 57 3.62 7.31 -0.23
CA PHE A 57 3.26 8.34 0.74
C PHE A 57 3.49 7.89 2.16
N VAL A 58 3.79 8.85 3.02
CA VAL A 58 3.65 8.73 4.46
C VAL A 58 2.25 9.21 4.83
N ILE A 59 1.56 8.45 5.66
CA ILE A 59 0.26 8.84 6.22
C ILE A 59 0.55 9.66 7.48
N GLU A 60 0.14 10.93 7.48
CA GLU A 60 0.37 11.82 8.62
C GLU A 60 -0.94 12.25 9.25
N ASP A 61 -0.93 12.46 10.57
CA ASP A 61 -2.05 13.07 11.28
C ASP A 61 -1.96 14.60 11.23
N ALA A 62 -2.89 15.27 11.90
CA ALA A 62 -2.95 16.73 11.90
C ALA A 62 -1.72 17.39 12.53
N GLU A 63 -1.02 16.69 13.42
CA GLU A 63 0.20 17.18 14.08
C GLU A 63 1.47 16.84 13.30
N GLY A 64 1.35 16.15 12.18
CA GLY A 64 2.50 15.74 11.36
C GLY A 64 3.16 14.45 11.81
N ALA A 65 2.55 13.71 12.75
CA ALA A 65 3.08 12.41 13.15
C ALA A 65 2.82 11.36 12.05
N SER A 66 3.82 10.52 11.79
CA SER A 66 3.67 9.45 10.80
C SER A 66 2.91 8.27 11.41
N LEU A 67 1.81 7.88 10.76
CA LEU A 67 0.95 6.79 11.21
C LEU A 67 1.18 5.51 10.41
N GLY A 68 1.79 5.60 9.24
CA GLY A 68 2.03 4.48 8.36
C GLY A 68 2.38 4.94 6.96
N SER A 69 2.25 4.04 6.01
CA SER A 69 2.53 4.31 4.60
C SER A 69 1.45 3.72 3.72
N ILE A 70 1.21 4.37 2.60
CA ILE A 70 0.36 3.87 1.53
C ILE A 70 0.95 4.37 0.21
N GLY A 71 0.81 3.58 -0.84
CA GLY A 71 1.32 4.00 -2.13
C GLY A 71 0.66 3.24 -3.26
N TYR A 72 0.96 3.65 -4.48
CA TYR A 72 0.58 2.90 -5.66
C TYR A 72 1.67 3.00 -6.70
N TRP A 73 1.72 1.99 -7.56
CA TRP A 73 2.74 1.88 -8.59
C TRP A 73 2.16 1.27 -9.85
N ARG A 74 2.84 1.51 -10.96
CA ARG A 74 2.45 0.96 -12.26
C ARG A 74 2.69 -0.53 -12.30
N MET A 75 1.71 -1.24 -12.86
CA MET A 75 1.80 -2.68 -13.09
C MET A 75 0.90 -3.04 -14.26
N ASP A 76 0.98 -4.27 -14.72
CA ASP A 76 0.04 -4.82 -15.69
C ASP A 76 -0.90 -5.78 -14.97
N TRP A 77 -2.18 -5.62 -15.23
CA TRP A 77 -3.21 -6.48 -14.67
C TRP A 77 -4.03 -7.07 -15.82
N ARG A 78 -4.00 -8.41 -15.93
CA ARG A 78 -4.68 -9.12 -17.01
C ARG A 78 -4.32 -8.54 -18.39
N ASP A 79 -3.01 -8.33 -18.60
CA ASP A 79 -2.42 -7.80 -19.83
C ASP A 79 -2.80 -6.35 -20.15
N GLU A 80 -3.33 -5.59 -19.20
CA GLU A 80 -3.63 -4.17 -19.37
C GLU A 80 -2.81 -3.32 -18.37
N PRO A 81 -2.36 -2.13 -18.79
CA PRO A 81 -1.73 -1.20 -17.85
C PRO A 81 -2.68 -0.85 -16.71
N ALA A 82 -2.20 -1.00 -15.48
CA ALA A 82 -2.99 -0.77 -14.28
C ALA A 82 -2.10 -0.18 -13.18
N LEU A 83 -2.68 0.01 -12.01
CA LEU A 83 -1.99 0.44 -10.80
C LEU A 83 -2.23 -0.59 -9.71
N GLU A 84 -1.24 -0.77 -8.84
CA GLU A 84 -1.38 -1.59 -7.64
C GLU A 84 -1.15 -0.72 -6.42
N THR A 85 -1.90 -0.95 -5.34
CA THR A 85 -1.72 -0.25 -4.07
C THR A 85 -1.39 -1.22 -2.95
N GLY A 86 -0.65 -0.72 -1.95
CA GLY A 86 -0.36 -1.43 -0.73
C GLY A 86 -0.15 -0.43 0.41
N TRP A 87 -0.30 -0.88 1.64
CA TRP A 87 -0.22 -0.03 2.83
C TRP A 87 0.20 -0.80 4.07
N PHE A 88 0.66 -0.04 5.06
CA PHE A 88 0.76 -0.51 6.44
C PHE A 88 0.45 0.64 7.39
N VAL A 89 0.00 0.31 8.60
CA VAL A 89 -0.29 1.28 9.65
C VAL A 89 0.47 0.84 10.90
N ARG A 90 1.12 1.78 11.57
CA ARG A 90 1.84 1.49 12.84
C ARG A 90 0.88 0.84 13.83
N PRO A 91 1.37 -0.12 14.66
CA PRO A 91 0.48 -0.82 15.61
C PRO A 91 -0.34 0.11 16.50
N GLU A 92 0.27 1.17 17.01
CA GLU A 92 -0.40 2.14 17.88
C GLU A 92 -1.49 2.96 17.19
N ALA A 93 -1.51 2.96 15.86
CA ALA A 93 -2.50 3.70 15.05
C ALA A 93 -3.56 2.78 14.44
N GLN A 94 -3.44 1.47 14.61
CA GLN A 94 -4.40 0.51 14.05
C GLN A 94 -5.73 0.56 14.80
N GLY A 95 -6.80 0.09 14.14
CA GLY A 95 -8.12 0.03 14.73
C GLY A 95 -8.87 1.36 14.79
N ARG A 96 -8.39 2.39 14.08
CA ARG A 96 -9.00 3.74 14.06
C ARG A 96 -9.45 4.18 12.67
N GLY A 97 -9.48 3.27 11.72
CA GLY A 97 -9.89 3.59 10.35
C GLY A 97 -8.84 4.33 9.53
N VAL A 98 -7.59 4.36 9.96
CA VAL A 98 -6.50 5.08 9.28
C VAL A 98 -6.29 4.55 7.86
N ALA A 99 -6.16 3.24 7.70
CA ALA A 99 -5.91 2.65 6.37
C ALA A 99 -7.06 2.93 5.40
N SER A 100 -8.30 2.83 5.87
CA SER A 100 -9.47 3.08 5.02
C SER A 100 -9.54 4.53 4.56
N LYS A 101 -9.23 5.48 5.44
CA LYS A 101 -9.18 6.90 5.07
C LYS A 101 -8.00 7.22 4.17
N ALA A 102 -6.85 6.62 4.44
CA ALA A 102 -5.68 6.79 3.59
C ALA A 102 -5.94 6.27 2.18
N LEU A 103 -6.60 5.11 2.05
CA LEU A 103 -6.94 4.59 0.73
C LEU A 103 -7.92 5.50 -0.01
N ALA A 104 -8.89 6.10 0.68
CA ALA A 104 -9.78 7.05 0.06
C ALA A 104 -9.02 8.26 -0.52
N LEU A 105 -8.06 8.80 0.24
CA LEU A 105 -7.20 9.89 -0.23
C LEU A 105 -6.32 9.44 -1.40
N LEU A 106 -5.78 8.24 -1.33
CA LEU A 106 -4.94 7.68 -2.40
C LEU A 106 -5.74 7.50 -3.69
N ILE A 107 -6.99 7.06 -3.60
CA ILE A 107 -7.86 6.90 -4.77
C ILE A 107 -8.04 8.24 -5.48
N ASP A 108 -8.24 9.33 -4.74
CA ASP A 108 -8.33 10.66 -5.33
C ASP A 108 -7.03 11.05 -6.04
N ASP A 109 -5.89 10.79 -5.43
CA ASP A 109 -4.58 11.05 -6.04
C ASP A 109 -4.38 10.18 -7.29
N ALA A 110 -4.76 8.92 -7.22
CA ALA A 110 -4.64 7.99 -8.35
C ALA A 110 -5.50 8.43 -9.53
N ARG A 111 -6.71 8.89 -9.27
CA ARG A 111 -7.59 9.42 -10.33
C ARG A 111 -6.97 10.60 -11.05
N ALA A 112 -6.27 11.45 -10.32
CA ALA A 112 -5.61 12.63 -10.89
C ALA A 112 -4.35 12.29 -11.69
N HIS A 113 -3.67 11.20 -11.37
CA HIS A 113 -2.35 10.87 -11.93
C HIS A 113 -2.31 9.57 -12.74
N ARG A 114 -3.42 8.89 -12.92
CA ARG A 114 -3.47 7.55 -13.54
C ARG A 114 -3.07 7.51 -15.01
N GLY A 115 -3.09 8.61 -15.72
CA GLY A 115 -2.89 8.62 -17.16
C GLY A 115 -3.97 7.80 -17.86
N ASP A 116 -3.55 6.77 -18.62
CA ASP A 116 -4.44 5.83 -19.31
C ASP A 116 -4.71 4.55 -18.48
N ARG A 117 -4.22 4.47 -17.24
CA ARG A 117 -4.41 3.30 -16.39
C ARG A 117 -5.77 3.40 -15.70
N ARG A 118 -6.62 2.44 -15.99
CA ARG A 118 -8.03 2.48 -15.57
C ARG A 118 -8.26 1.86 -14.19
N PHE A 119 -7.53 0.79 -13.87
CA PHE A 119 -7.82 -0.01 -12.69
C PHE A 119 -6.77 0.15 -11.61
N LEU A 120 -7.24 0.20 -10.37
CA LEU A 120 -6.42 0.13 -9.17
C LEU A 120 -6.65 -1.24 -8.52
N THR A 121 -5.57 -2.00 -8.35
CA THR A 121 -5.61 -3.34 -7.77
C THR A 121 -5.00 -3.35 -6.38
N ALA A 122 -5.40 -4.32 -5.56
CA ALA A 122 -4.78 -4.60 -4.27
C ALA A 122 -4.83 -6.11 -4.02
N PHE A 123 -3.76 -6.63 -3.41
CA PHE A 123 -3.59 -8.07 -3.23
C PHE A 123 -3.29 -8.43 -1.77
N PRO A 124 -4.19 -8.11 -0.82
CA PRO A 124 -3.97 -8.49 0.57
C PRO A 124 -4.07 -10.01 0.75
N GLY A 125 -3.30 -10.55 1.71
CA GLY A 125 -3.40 -11.95 2.05
C GLY A 125 -4.82 -12.33 2.48
N VAL A 126 -5.23 -13.55 2.15
CA VAL A 126 -6.57 -14.05 2.53
C VAL A 126 -6.74 -14.09 4.04
N ASP A 127 -5.65 -14.21 4.78
CA ASP A 127 -5.62 -14.25 6.25
C ASP A 127 -5.52 -12.86 6.90
N ASN A 128 -5.66 -11.79 6.12
CA ASN A 128 -5.58 -10.41 6.60
C ASN A 128 -6.95 -9.73 6.52
N PRO A 129 -7.86 -9.98 7.48
CA PRO A 129 -9.22 -9.44 7.43
C PRO A 129 -9.27 -7.91 7.46
N ALA A 130 -8.32 -7.26 8.14
CA ALA A 130 -8.28 -5.80 8.23
C ALA A 130 -8.06 -5.18 6.84
N SER A 131 -7.06 -5.63 6.09
CA SER A 131 -6.78 -5.10 4.74
C SER A 131 -7.88 -5.45 3.75
N ASN A 132 -8.45 -6.65 3.82
CA ASN A 132 -9.58 -7.01 2.96
C ASN A 132 -10.79 -6.12 3.23
N SER A 133 -11.06 -5.78 4.49
CA SER A 133 -12.12 -4.87 4.87
C SER A 133 -11.89 -3.45 4.34
N VAL A 134 -10.65 -2.98 4.34
CA VAL A 134 -10.27 -1.67 3.78
C VAL A 134 -10.62 -1.60 2.29
N CYS A 135 -10.28 -2.65 1.53
CA CYS A 135 -10.63 -2.73 0.11
C CYS A 135 -12.14 -2.65 -0.11
N ARG A 136 -12.89 -3.44 0.66
CA ARG A 136 -14.34 -3.50 0.53
C ARG A 136 -14.98 -2.15 0.84
N ARG A 137 -14.56 -1.49 1.91
CA ARG A 137 -15.10 -0.20 2.35
C ARG A 137 -14.89 0.90 1.34
N ASN A 138 -13.84 0.81 0.53
CA ASN A 138 -13.52 1.81 -0.47
C ASN A 138 -14.11 1.49 -1.86
N GLY A 139 -14.97 0.49 -1.95
CA GLY A 139 -15.70 0.21 -3.17
C GLY A 139 -14.98 -0.71 -4.15
N SER A 140 -13.88 -1.33 -3.77
CA SER A 140 -13.21 -2.33 -4.59
C SER A 140 -14.06 -3.60 -4.67
N ALA A 141 -13.97 -4.31 -5.80
CA ALA A 141 -14.64 -5.58 -6.02
C ALA A 141 -13.64 -6.72 -5.86
N LEU A 142 -14.04 -7.78 -5.16
CA LEU A 142 -13.25 -9.00 -5.06
C LEU A 142 -13.48 -9.84 -6.32
N VAL A 143 -12.44 -10.06 -7.11
CA VAL A 143 -12.55 -10.74 -8.41
C VAL A 143 -11.80 -12.06 -8.48
N GLY A 144 -11.03 -12.41 -7.48
CA GLY A 144 -10.32 -13.68 -7.47
C GLY A 144 -9.47 -13.88 -6.24
N THR A 145 -8.85 -15.05 -6.19
CA THR A 145 -7.89 -15.44 -5.15
C THR A 145 -6.84 -16.31 -5.83
N PHE A 146 -5.57 -16.09 -5.53
CA PHE A 146 -4.50 -16.90 -6.10
C PHE A 146 -3.32 -17.01 -5.12
N THR A 147 -2.46 -18.00 -5.39
CA THR A 147 -1.26 -18.26 -4.58
C THR A 147 -0.03 -17.95 -5.41
N GLU A 148 0.92 -17.24 -4.81
CA GLU A 148 2.19 -16.91 -5.46
C GLU A 148 3.35 -17.09 -4.47
N ALA A 149 4.57 -17.20 -5.01
CA ALA A 149 5.77 -17.22 -4.17
C ALA A 149 6.09 -15.79 -3.72
N PHE A 150 6.34 -15.62 -2.41
CA PHE A 150 6.69 -14.33 -1.85
C PHE A 150 7.66 -14.53 -0.69
N ARG A 151 8.83 -13.92 -0.77
CA ARG A 151 9.88 -14.01 0.27
C ARG A 151 10.22 -15.44 0.64
N GLY A 152 10.34 -16.33 -0.36
CA GLY A 152 10.76 -17.71 -0.18
C GLY A 152 9.68 -18.66 0.31
N ALA A 153 8.42 -18.24 0.40
CA ALA A 153 7.29 -19.05 0.80
C ALA A 153 6.06 -18.71 -0.05
N GLU A 154 5.06 -19.57 -0.01
CA GLU A 154 3.80 -19.29 -0.70
C GLU A 154 2.96 -18.28 0.07
N LEU A 155 2.30 -17.38 -0.65
CA LEU A 155 1.35 -16.44 -0.12
C LEU A 155 0.07 -16.50 -0.94
N THR A 156 -1.07 -16.76 -0.30
CA THR A 156 -2.38 -16.75 -0.95
C THR A 156 -3.02 -15.39 -0.72
N VAL A 157 -3.39 -14.72 -1.80
CA VAL A 157 -3.91 -13.37 -1.76
C VAL A 157 -5.29 -13.27 -2.42
N ASN A 158 -6.06 -12.31 -1.96
CA ASN A 158 -7.29 -11.90 -2.64
C ASN A 158 -6.96 -10.84 -3.68
N GLU A 159 -7.70 -10.85 -4.78
CA GLU A 159 -7.54 -9.90 -5.87
C GLU A 159 -8.70 -8.92 -5.85
N TRP A 160 -8.42 -7.67 -5.43
CA TRP A 160 -9.39 -6.58 -5.38
C TRP A 160 -9.13 -5.59 -6.50
N VAL A 161 -10.18 -5.06 -7.11
CA VAL A 161 -10.07 -4.13 -8.24
C VAL A 161 -11.06 -2.99 -8.10
N LEU A 162 -10.59 -1.77 -8.36
CA LEU A 162 -11.41 -0.57 -8.42
C LEU A 162 -11.25 0.09 -9.79
N ASP A 163 -12.36 0.43 -10.42
CA ASP A 163 -12.36 1.20 -11.66
C ASP A 163 -12.22 2.69 -11.34
N LEU A 164 -11.08 3.26 -11.68
CA LEU A 164 -10.77 4.67 -11.40
C LEU A 164 -11.55 5.65 -12.29
N THR A 165 -12.21 5.14 -13.33
CA THR A 165 -13.02 5.96 -14.25
C THR A 165 -14.49 5.98 -13.86
N GLY A 166 -14.87 5.13 -12.94
CA GLY A 166 -16.27 4.95 -12.52
C GLY A 166 -16.76 5.88 -11.44
#